data_b037cb6840d0d3a5b046e9bfd4c36da6
#
_entry.id   b037cb6840d0d3a5b046e9bfd4c36da6
#
_cell.length_a   1.000
_cell.length_b   1.000
_cell.length_c   1.000
_cell.angle_alpha   90.00
_cell.angle_beta   90.00
_cell.angle_gamma   90.00
#
_symmetry.space_group_name_H-M   'P 1'
#
loop_
_entity.id
_entity.type
_entity.pdbx_description
1 polymer ?
#
loop_
_entity_poly.entity_id
_entity_poly.type
_entity_poly.pdbx_seq_one_letter_code
_entity_poly.pdbx_strand_id
1 'polypeptide(L)'
;MAIWQFICDHDNGVTNFHFEIAADILDEEEIALLKTMRPGLVQLEIGVQTANHDTIHSINRKMDLARVAQVTEKIRQFHNIHQHLDLIAGLPLEDYESFGHSFDVVYQMKPSQLQLGFLKVLKGSPMQAQASQYGILSQAERHMKY
;
A
#
# COMPACT_ATOMS: atom_id res chain seq x y z
N MET A 1 5.52 -0.58 17.54
CA MET A 1 6.04 -1.58 18.53
C MET A 1 4.99 -2.12 19.50
N ALA A 2 4.39 -1.31 20.40
CA ALA A 2 3.57 -1.83 21.52
C ALA A 2 2.41 -2.75 21.10
N ILE A 3 1.66 -2.41 20.04
CA ILE A 3 0.52 -3.22 19.56
C ILE A 3 0.98 -4.58 19.00
N TRP A 4 2.07 -4.59 18.22
CA TRP A 4 2.58 -5.83 17.62
C TRP A 4 3.21 -6.76 18.67
N GLN A 5 3.88 -6.19 19.66
CA GLN A 5 4.38 -6.97 20.80
C GLN A 5 3.23 -7.61 21.58
N PHE A 6 2.18 -6.83 21.85
CA PHE A 6 0.98 -7.37 22.52
C PHE A 6 0.35 -8.53 21.72
N ILE A 7 0.26 -8.40 20.40
CA ILE A 7 -0.27 -9.44 19.52
C ILE A 7 0.59 -10.72 19.58
N CYS A 8 1.92 -10.57 19.60
CA CYS A 8 2.82 -11.72 19.75
C CYS A 8 2.62 -12.41 21.10
N ASP A 9 2.54 -11.63 22.19
CA ASP A 9 2.45 -12.15 23.55
C ASP A 9 1.10 -12.83 23.85
N HIS A 10 0.06 -12.48 23.06
CA HIS A 10 -1.32 -12.97 23.24
C HIS A 10 -1.83 -13.76 22.03
N ASP A 11 -0.93 -14.28 21.20
CA ASP A 11 -1.33 -15.06 20.03
C ASP A 11 -2.06 -16.34 20.44
N ASN A 12 -3.27 -16.49 19.95
CA ASN A 12 -4.12 -17.66 20.19
C ASN A 12 -3.97 -18.79 19.15
N GLY A 13 -3.03 -18.63 18.21
CA GLY A 13 -2.75 -19.60 17.15
C GLY A 13 -3.76 -19.61 15.98
N VAL A 14 -4.83 -18.81 16.04
CA VAL A 14 -5.93 -18.83 15.06
C VAL A 14 -6.15 -17.47 14.41
N THR A 15 -6.07 -16.38 15.18
CA THR A 15 -6.39 -15.03 14.68
C THR A 15 -5.33 -14.57 13.67
N ASN A 16 -5.80 -13.96 12.59
CA ASN A 16 -4.97 -13.21 11.64
C ASN A 16 -5.29 -11.72 11.79
N PHE A 17 -4.28 -10.89 11.82
CA PHE A 17 -4.40 -9.44 11.87
C PHE A 17 -3.95 -8.85 10.54
N HIS A 18 -4.79 -8.00 9.96
CA HIS A 18 -4.50 -7.26 8.75
C HIS A 18 -4.19 -5.80 9.11
N PHE A 19 -3.01 -5.33 8.71
CA PHE A 19 -2.57 -3.95 8.92
C PHE A 19 -2.28 -3.24 7.61
N GLU A 20 -2.88 -2.07 7.45
CA GLU A 20 -2.41 -1.09 6.46
C GLU A 20 -1.23 -0.32 7.05
N ILE A 21 -0.11 -0.29 6.34
CA ILE A 21 1.12 0.32 6.84
C ILE A 21 1.83 1.17 5.77
N ALA A 22 2.64 2.11 6.24
CA ALA A 22 3.67 2.76 5.44
C ALA A 22 5.00 2.03 5.71
N ALA A 23 5.44 1.20 4.76
CA ALA A 23 6.58 0.31 4.97
C ALA A 23 7.91 1.06 5.11
N ASP A 24 8.03 2.24 4.53
CA ASP A 24 9.22 3.09 4.56
C ASP A 24 9.53 3.70 5.93
N ILE A 25 8.55 3.72 6.85
CA ILE A 25 8.75 4.22 8.22
C ILE A 25 9.07 3.12 9.23
N LEU A 26 9.02 1.84 8.83
CA LEU A 26 9.35 0.74 9.74
C LEU A 26 10.82 0.80 10.14
N ASP A 27 11.06 0.71 11.44
CA ASP A 27 12.40 0.61 12.00
C ASP A 27 12.90 -0.85 12.08
N GLU A 28 14.17 -1.02 12.44
CA GLU A 28 14.81 -2.34 12.48
C GLU A 28 14.26 -3.21 13.63
N GLU A 29 13.79 -2.60 14.72
CA GLU A 29 13.21 -3.33 15.85
C GLU A 29 11.84 -3.89 15.48
N GLU A 30 11.03 -3.10 14.76
CA GLU A 30 9.73 -3.52 14.24
C GLU A 30 9.87 -4.64 13.21
N ILE A 31 10.84 -4.53 12.30
CA ILE A 31 11.14 -5.57 11.31
C ILE A 31 11.63 -6.85 12.01
N ALA A 32 12.47 -6.73 13.04
CA ALA A 32 12.94 -7.87 13.81
C ALA A 32 11.78 -8.56 14.55
N LEU A 33 10.82 -7.81 15.08
CA LEU A 33 9.63 -8.37 15.71
C LEU A 33 8.76 -9.14 14.71
N LEU A 34 8.52 -8.57 13.51
CA LEU A 34 7.78 -9.25 12.44
C LEU A 34 8.39 -10.61 12.09
N LYS A 35 9.71 -10.72 12.11
CA LYS A 35 10.40 -11.99 11.84
C LYS A 35 10.05 -13.09 12.86
N THR A 36 9.73 -12.73 14.09
CA THR A 36 9.42 -13.70 15.15
C THR A 36 7.98 -14.21 15.15
N MET A 37 7.11 -13.55 14.39
CA MET A 37 5.69 -13.89 14.33
C MET A 37 5.46 -15.24 13.65
N ARG A 38 4.47 -16.01 14.13
CA ARG A 38 4.08 -17.23 13.41
C ARG A 38 3.52 -16.91 12.02
N PRO A 39 3.68 -17.81 11.05
CA PRO A 39 3.00 -17.66 9.76
C PRO A 39 1.48 -17.50 9.93
N GLY A 40 0.91 -16.49 9.26
CA GLY A 40 -0.51 -16.19 9.30
C GLY A 40 -1.00 -15.41 10.52
N LEU A 41 -0.11 -14.96 11.42
CA LEU A 41 -0.50 -14.06 12.50
C LEU A 41 -0.81 -12.66 11.99
N VAL A 42 0.05 -12.14 11.11
CA VAL A 42 -0.05 -10.80 10.54
C VAL A 42 0.04 -10.87 9.02
N GLN A 43 -0.75 -10.04 8.35
CA GLN A 43 -0.56 -9.67 6.96
C GLN A 43 -0.48 -8.15 6.84
N LEU A 44 0.32 -7.68 5.90
CA LEU A 44 0.59 -6.26 5.70
C LEU A 44 0.06 -5.81 4.34
N GLU A 45 -0.77 -4.78 4.34
CA GLU A 45 -1.17 -4.04 3.15
C GLU A 45 -0.33 -2.77 3.06
N ILE A 46 0.41 -2.65 1.97
CA ILE A 46 1.37 -1.57 1.73
C ILE A 46 0.89 -0.77 0.52
N GLY A 47 0.28 0.36 0.80
CA GLY A 47 -0.21 1.25 -0.25
C GLY A 47 0.94 1.97 -0.94
N VAL A 48 1.48 1.47 -2.03
CA VAL A 48 2.47 2.18 -2.86
C VAL A 48 1.78 3.25 -3.68
N GLN A 49 0.63 2.95 -4.26
CA GLN A 49 -0.22 3.77 -5.10
C GLN A 49 0.35 4.04 -6.49
N THR A 50 1.59 4.51 -6.59
CA THR A 50 2.34 4.81 -7.82
C THR A 50 3.84 4.87 -7.52
N ALA A 51 4.66 4.66 -8.53
CA ALA A 51 6.11 4.93 -8.49
C ALA A 51 6.48 6.28 -9.14
N ASN A 52 5.52 7.02 -9.68
CA ASN A 52 5.73 8.31 -10.34
C ASN A 52 5.89 9.42 -9.28
N HIS A 53 7.05 10.07 -9.24
CA HIS A 53 7.37 11.12 -8.27
C HIS A 53 6.43 12.33 -8.35
N ASP A 54 6.06 12.77 -9.54
CA ASP A 54 5.17 13.93 -9.72
C ASP A 54 3.76 13.59 -9.22
N THR A 55 3.31 12.38 -9.47
CA THR A 55 2.04 11.87 -8.96
C THR A 55 2.06 11.76 -7.44
N ILE A 56 3.11 11.18 -6.84
CA ILE A 56 3.28 11.09 -5.38
C ILE A 56 3.17 12.49 -4.75
N HIS A 57 3.84 13.48 -5.33
CA HIS A 57 3.79 14.85 -4.85
C HIS A 57 2.40 15.48 -5.03
N SER A 58 1.74 15.24 -6.17
CA SER A 58 0.42 15.81 -6.48
C SER A 58 -0.68 15.33 -5.55
N ILE A 59 -0.58 14.10 -5.04
CA ILE A 59 -1.51 13.53 -4.05
C ILE A 59 -1.07 13.81 -2.60
N ASN A 60 -0.12 14.72 -2.41
CA ASN A 60 0.42 15.13 -1.11
C ASN A 60 0.93 13.96 -0.25
N ARG A 61 1.52 12.97 -0.89
CA ARG A 61 2.09 11.80 -0.23
C ARG A 61 3.60 11.97 -0.08
N LYS A 62 4.13 11.43 1.02
CA LYS A 62 5.57 11.26 1.24
C LYS A 62 5.84 9.77 1.28
N MET A 63 6.74 9.30 0.45
CA MET A 63 7.12 7.88 0.41
C MET A 63 8.54 7.75 -0.12
N ASP A 64 9.35 6.98 0.57
CA ASP A 64 10.66 6.52 0.07
C ASP A 64 10.48 5.15 -0.60
N LEU A 65 10.32 5.15 -1.92
CA LEU A 65 10.09 3.93 -2.69
C LEU A 65 11.26 2.94 -2.60
N ALA A 66 12.49 3.44 -2.50
CA ALA A 66 13.67 2.60 -2.35
C ALA A 66 13.65 1.89 -0.98
N ARG A 67 13.25 2.61 0.07
CA ARG A 67 13.07 2.04 1.40
C ARG A 67 11.92 1.04 1.44
N VAL A 68 10.79 1.33 0.79
CA VAL A 68 9.68 0.37 0.64
C VAL A 68 10.18 -0.93 0.03
N ALA A 69 10.93 -0.87 -1.08
CA ALA A 69 11.47 -2.05 -1.75
C ALA A 69 12.42 -2.84 -0.84
N GLN A 70 13.31 -2.17 -0.10
CA GLN A 70 14.22 -2.81 0.85
C GLN A 70 13.47 -3.53 1.97
N VAL A 71 12.50 -2.86 2.59
CA VAL A 71 11.70 -3.43 3.68
C VAL A 71 10.88 -4.60 3.20
N THR A 72 10.20 -4.47 2.06
CA THR A 72 9.40 -5.53 1.44
C THR A 72 10.26 -6.77 1.16
N GLU A 73 11.44 -6.59 0.57
CA GLU A 73 12.37 -7.71 0.32
C GLU A 73 12.83 -8.36 1.62
N LYS A 74 13.16 -7.58 2.64
CA LYS A 74 13.61 -8.08 3.93
C LYS A 74 12.52 -8.91 4.62
N ILE A 75 11.28 -8.42 4.64
CA ILE A 75 10.13 -9.14 5.21
C ILE A 75 9.81 -10.39 4.39
N ARG A 76 9.92 -10.33 3.05
CA ARG A 76 9.69 -11.47 2.16
C ARG A 76 10.60 -12.65 2.50
N GLN A 77 11.85 -12.39 2.88
CA GLN A 77 12.82 -13.43 3.28
C GLN A 77 12.44 -14.18 4.57
N PHE A 78 11.53 -13.64 5.38
CA PHE A 78 11.07 -14.31 6.59
C PHE A 78 10.07 -15.44 6.32
N HIS A 79 9.37 -15.40 5.18
CA HIS A 79 8.38 -16.41 4.74
C HIS A 79 7.18 -16.59 5.70
N ASN A 80 6.93 -15.66 6.58
CA ASN A 80 5.87 -15.73 7.60
C ASN A 80 4.82 -14.63 7.48
N ILE A 81 5.10 -13.54 6.74
CA ILE A 81 4.22 -12.40 6.57
C ILE A 81 3.72 -12.34 5.12
N HIS A 82 2.40 -12.35 4.96
CA HIS A 82 1.78 -12.05 3.67
C HIS A 82 1.85 -10.55 3.40
N GLN A 83 2.43 -10.17 2.27
CA GLN A 83 2.54 -8.78 1.85
C GLN A 83 1.65 -8.52 0.65
N HIS A 84 0.77 -7.56 0.80
CA HIS A 84 -0.16 -7.08 -0.20
C HIS A 84 0.25 -5.65 -0.58
N LEU A 85 0.60 -5.42 -1.82
CA LEU A 85 0.98 -4.11 -2.34
C LEU A 85 -0.11 -3.57 -3.27
N ASP A 86 -0.40 -2.25 -3.14
CA ASP A 86 -1.48 -1.61 -3.88
C ASP A 86 -0.96 -0.55 -4.84
N LEU A 87 -1.55 -0.54 -6.04
CA LEU A 87 -1.43 0.52 -7.03
C LEU A 87 -2.81 1.09 -7.37
N ILE A 88 -2.85 2.39 -7.70
CA ILE A 88 -4.09 3.07 -8.10
C ILE A 88 -3.92 3.63 -9.50
N ALA A 89 -4.71 3.13 -10.44
CA ALA A 89 -4.79 3.68 -11.79
C ALA A 89 -5.67 4.95 -11.82
N GLY A 90 -5.26 5.93 -12.63
CA GLY A 90 -6.00 7.18 -12.82
C GLY A 90 -5.65 8.28 -11.82
N LEU A 91 -4.52 8.19 -11.16
CA LEU A 91 -3.98 9.27 -10.34
C LEU A 91 -3.56 10.48 -11.21
N PRO A 92 -3.56 11.70 -10.65
CA PRO A 92 -3.09 12.89 -11.37
C PRO A 92 -1.67 12.74 -11.90
N LEU A 93 -1.39 13.32 -13.07
CA LEU A 93 -0.06 13.36 -13.69
C LEU A 93 0.52 11.96 -14.03
N GLU A 94 -0.30 10.93 -14.07
CA GLU A 94 0.11 9.58 -14.42
C GLU A 94 -0.69 9.09 -15.63
N ASP A 95 -0.02 8.90 -16.75
CA ASP A 95 -0.57 8.31 -17.96
C ASP A 95 -0.41 6.77 -17.95
N TYR A 96 -0.85 6.14 -19.02
CA TYR A 96 -0.80 4.69 -19.15
C TYR A 96 0.63 4.12 -19.12
N GLU A 97 1.59 4.80 -19.76
CA GLU A 97 2.98 4.35 -19.79
C GLU A 97 3.64 4.48 -18.42
N SER A 98 3.41 5.61 -17.74
CA SER A 98 3.87 5.85 -16.37
C SER A 98 3.26 4.85 -15.37
N PHE A 99 1.97 4.57 -15.50
CA PHE A 99 1.33 3.53 -14.69
C PHE A 99 1.92 2.14 -14.97
N GLY A 100 2.20 1.82 -16.24
CA GLY A 100 2.89 0.58 -16.62
C GLY A 100 4.27 0.47 -15.97
N HIS A 101 5.03 1.57 -15.93
CA HIS A 101 6.30 1.62 -15.19
C HIS A 101 6.09 1.40 -13.67
N SER A 102 5.11 2.04 -13.08
CA SER A 102 4.75 1.84 -11.66
C SER A 102 4.40 0.39 -11.35
N PHE A 103 3.65 -0.25 -12.26
CA PHE A 103 3.33 -1.67 -12.16
C PHE A 103 4.60 -2.54 -12.17
N ASP A 104 5.50 -2.32 -13.14
CA ASP A 104 6.74 -3.10 -13.27
C ASP A 104 7.63 -2.96 -12.03
N VAL A 105 7.78 -1.75 -11.52
CA VAL A 105 8.56 -1.46 -10.30
C VAL A 105 8.01 -2.23 -9.10
N VAL A 106 6.69 -2.18 -8.87
CA VAL A 106 6.07 -2.84 -7.71
C VAL A 106 6.01 -4.35 -7.91
N TYR A 107 5.79 -4.83 -9.12
CA TYR A 107 5.82 -6.25 -9.43
C TYR A 107 7.19 -6.89 -9.18
N GLN A 108 8.28 -6.15 -9.44
CA GLN A 108 9.65 -6.59 -9.15
C GLN A 108 9.94 -6.74 -7.65
N MET A 109 9.16 -6.10 -6.76
CA MET A 109 9.26 -6.30 -5.31
C MET A 109 8.73 -7.68 -4.88
N LYS A 110 8.09 -8.43 -5.78
CA LYS A 110 7.56 -9.78 -5.59
C LYS A 110 6.63 -9.88 -4.38
N PRO A 111 5.58 -9.04 -4.30
CA PRO A 111 4.60 -9.15 -3.24
C PRO A 111 3.88 -10.50 -3.27
N SER A 112 3.33 -10.92 -2.13
CA SER A 112 2.45 -12.11 -2.09
C SER A 112 1.17 -11.88 -2.89
N GLN A 113 0.69 -10.63 -2.91
CA GLN A 113 -0.46 -10.16 -3.67
C GLN A 113 -0.22 -8.74 -4.17
N LEU A 114 -0.58 -8.47 -5.42
CA LEU A 114 -0.60 -7.12 -5.99
C LEU A 114 -2.06 -6.77 -6.34
N GLN A 115 -2.53 -5.66 -5.80
CA GLN A 115 -3.86 -5.13 -6.07
C GLN A 115 -3.77 -3.90 -6.97
N LEU A 116 -4.61 -3.88 -8.00
CA LEU A 116 -4.81 -2.71 -8.85
C LEU A 116 -6.19 -2.13 -8.57
N GLY A 117 -6.21 -0.94 -8.00
CA GLY A 117 -7.42 -0.15 -7.80
C GLY A 117 -7.57 0.94 -8.86
N PHE A 118 -8.77 1.51 -8.94
CA PHE A 118 -9.01 2.75 -9.69
C PHE A 118 -9.22 3.90 -8.73
N LEU A 119 -8.75 5.10 -9.14
CA LEU A 119 -8.95 6.30 -8.35
C LEU A 119 -10.44 6.50 -8.03
N LYS A 120 -10.75 6.62 -6.75
CA LYS A 120 -12.08 6.99 -6.25
C LYS A 120 -12.04 8.43 -5.75
N VAL A 121 -12.77 9.30 -6.42
CA VAL A 121 -12.90 10.70 -6.01
C VAL A 121 -13.99 10.79 -4.94
N LEU A 122 -13.58 10.75 -3.68
CA LEU A 122 -14.51 10.77 -2.56
C LEU A 122 -15.06 12.18 -2.33
N LYS A 123 -16.35 12.27 -1.97
CA LYS A 123 -17.01 13.52 -1.64
C LYS A 123 -16.32 14.21 -0.46
N GLY A 124 -15.99 15.49 -0.60
CA GLY A 124 -15.33 16.30 0.42
C GLY A 124 -13.81 16.08 0.50
N SER A 125 -13.22 15.23 -0.36
CA SER A 125 -11.77 15.04 -0.40
C SER A 125 -11.06 16.20 -1.11
N PRO A 126 -9.76 16.46 -0.82
CA PRO A 126 -8.94 17.38 -1.60
C PRO A 126 -8.93 17.04 -3.09
N MET A 127 -8.93 15.75 -3.44
CA MET A 127 -8.95 15.27 -4.82
C MET A 127 -10.24 15.73 -5.53
N GLN A 128 -11.39 15.76 -4.86
CA GLN A 128 -12.62 16.30 -5.44
C GLN A 128 -12.49 17.77 -5.77
N ALA A 129 -11.90 18.57 -4.87
CA ALA A 129 -11.70 20.00 -5.09
C ALA A 129 -10.72 20.28 -6.26
N GLN A 130 -9.76 19.39 -6.50
CA GLN A 130 -8.74 19.50 -7.53
C GLN A 130 -9.11 18.77 -8.83
N ALA A 131 -10.24 18.09 -8.90
CA ALA A 131 -10.62 17.23 -10.03
C ALA A 131 -10.61 17.99 -11.37
N SER A 132 -11.14 19.22 -11.42
CA SER A 132 -11.13 20.03 -12.63
C SER A 132 -9.72 20.48 -13.05
N GLN A 133 -8.83 20.74 -12.10
CA GLN A 133 -7.42 21.09 -12.36
C GLN A 133 -6.68 19.97 -13.06
N TYR A 134 -6.95 18.72 -12.68
CA TYR A 134 -6.32 17.53 -13.24
C TYR A 134 -7.12 16.87 -14.37
N GLY A 135 -8.24 17.49 -14.80
CA GLY A 135 -9.11 16.94 -15.84
C GLY A 135 -9.77 15.60 -15.45
N ILE A 136 -9.92 15.34 -14.16
CA ILE A 136 -10.52 14.10 -13.68
C ILE A 136 -12.02 14.15 -13.89
N LEU A 137 -12.53 13.20 -14.67
CA LEU A 137 -13.95 12.99 -14.89
C LEU A 137 -14.43 11.84 -13.99
N SER A 138 -15.24 12.14 -13.01
CA SER A 138 -15.89 11.12 -12.17
C SER A 138 -17.36 10.99 -12.57
N GLN A 139 -17.85 9.76 -12.77
CA GLN A 139 -19.29 9.54 -12.80
C GLN A 139 -19.82 9.60 -11.37
N ALA A 140 -20.86 10.44 -11.14
CA ALA A 140 -21.65 10.36 -9.92
C ALA A 140 -22.18 8.93 -9.79
N GLU A 141 -22.04 8.36 -8.60
CA GLU A 141 -22.47 6.98 -8.31
C GLU A 141 -23.87 6.71 -8.86
N ARG A 142 -23.96 5.78 -9.82
CA ARG A 142 -25.23 5.08 -10.00
C ARG A 142 -25.38 4.22 -8.76
N HIS A 143 -26.41 4.48 -7.97
CA HIS A 143 -26.82 3.60 -6.88
C HIS A 143 -26.76 2.15 -7.38
N MET A 144 -25.80 1.38 -6.84
CA MET A 144 -25.84 -0.07 -7.01
C MET A 144 -27.13 -0.52 -6.33
N LYS A 145 -28.14 -0.87 -7.14
CA LYS A 145 -29.27 -1.64 -6.66
C LYS A 145 -28.74 -3.06 -6.46
N TYR A 146 -28.68 -3.47 -5.22
CA TYR A 146 -28.48 -4.88 -4.85
C TYR A 146 -29.65 -5.71 -5.31
#